data_8c96d751aeaeda062c536d81b4ed8086
#
_entry.id   8c96d751aeaeda062c536d81b4ed8086
#
_cell.length_a   1.000
_cell.length_b   1.000
_cell.length_c   1.000
_cell.angle_alpha   90.00
_cell.angle_beta   90.00
_cell.angle_gamma   90.00
#
_symmetry.space_group_name_H-M   'P 1'
#
loop_
_entity.id
_entity.type
_entity.pdbx_description
1 polymer ?
#
loop_
_entity_poly.entity_id
_entity_poly.type
_entity_poly.pdbx_seq_one_letter_code
_entity_poly.pdbx_strand_id
1 'polypeptide(L)'
;TNMGAEIGATCSIFPYDEKGSDYLKATGREEIAELANSRMDLLTADEEVLKNPENYFNQVIEINLDELEPHIVGPHTPDLARPISGLKEDANANDYPLKISSALIGSCTNSSYEDIGRAAFIAREAAKHGLKAKVPLMVTPGSEQTRATIERDGYLKDLEAIGATVLANACGPCIGQWKRDDIKEGESNSIVSSFNRNFPARNDGNAETLSFIGSPETVIGLALGGTLDFNFLDDTLTSKDGEEIT
;
A
#
# COMPACT_ATOMS: atom_id res chain seq x y z
N THR A 1 -3.98 -4.78 11.86
CA THR A 1 -3.88 -6.26 11.96
C THR A 1 -2.88 -6.80 10.95
N ASN A 2 -3.00 -6.38 9.71
CA ASN A 2 -2.19 -6.90 8.59
C ASN A 2 -0.69 -6.65 8.79
N MET A 3 -0.34 -5.49 9.33
CA MET A 3 1.05 -5.07 9.54
C MET A 3 1.58 -5.35 10.96
N GLY A 4 0.73 -5.77 11.88
CA GLY A 4 1.13 -5.99 13.28
C GLY A 4 2.29 -6.95 13.46
N ALA A 5 2.25 -8.10 12.81
CA ALA A 5 3.33 -9.10 12.83
C ALA A 5 4.63 -8.57 12.19
N GLU A 6 4.54 -7.73 11.17
CA GLU A 6 5.69 -7.16 10.47
C GLU A 6 6.48 -6.15 11.32
N ILE A 7 5.79 -5.44 12.22
CA ILE A 7 6.41 -4.52 13.18
C ILE A 7 6.80 -5.21 14.49
N GLY A 8 6.68 -6.54 14.57
CA GLY A 8 7.11 -7.32 15.73
C GLY A 8 6.10 -7.43 16.86
N ALA A 9 4.84 -7.06 16.66
CA ALA A 9 3.79 -7.27 17.64
C ALA A 9 3.49 -8.77 17.81
N THR A 10 3.44 -9.25 19.04
CA THR A 10 3.10 -10.64 19.36
C THR A 10 1.61 -10.93 19.24
N CYS A 11 0.77 -9.92 19.42
CA CYS A 11 -0.66 -9.97 19.16
C CYS A 11 -1.21 -8.57 18.84
N SER A 12 -2.40 -8.56 18.24
CA SER A 12 -3.20 -7.36 18.00
C SER A 12 -4.62 -7.65 18.45
N ILE A 13 -5.20 -6.79 19.27
CA ILE A 13 -6.54 -6.95 19.82
C ILE A 13 -7.41 -5.79 19.34
N PHE A 14 -8.55 -6.13 18.76
CA PHE A 14 -9.57 -5.18 18.33
C PHE A 14 -10.88 -5.47 19.03
N PRO A 15 -11.62 -4.44 19.45
CA PRO A 15 -12.97 -4.65 19.99
C PRO A 15 -13.87 -5.23 18.90
N TYR A 16 -14.83 -6.04 19.33
CA TYR A 16 -15.88 -6.53 18.44
C TYR A 16 -16.92 -5.44 18.19
N ASP A 17 -17.39 -5.33 16.96
CA ASP A 17 -18.36 -4.34 16.52
C ASP A 17 -19.34 -4.92 15.48
N GLU A 18 -20.21 -4.07 14.95
CA GLU A 18 -21.16 -4.44 13.91
C GLU A 18 -20.48 -4.94 12.63
N LYS A 19 -19.33 -4.35 12.25
CA LYS A 19 -18.54 -4.78 11.09
C LYS A 19 -17.98 -6.18 11.27
N GLY A 20 -17.55 -6.50 12.48
CA GLY A 20 -17.15 -7.87 12.85
C GLY A 20 -18.30 -8.86 12.70
N SER A 21 -19.52 -8.48 13.12
CA SER A 21 -20.74 -9.28 12.93
C SER A 21 -21.03 -9.51 11.45
N ASP A 22 -21.02 -8.47 10.64
CA ASP A 22 -21.27 -8.53 9.20
C ASP A 22 -20.26 -9.43 8.49
N TYR A 23 -18.98 -9.30 8.84
CA TYR A 23 -17.93 -10.16 8.30
C TYR A 23 -18.15 -11.64 8.64
N LEU A 24 -18.51 -11.95 9.88
CA LEU A 24 -18.82 -13.32 10.30
C LEU A 24 -19.98 -13.90 9.50
N LYS A 25 -21.06 -13.14 9.32
CA LYS A 25 -22.23 -13.55 8.52
C LYS A 25 -21.85 -13.76 7.04
N ALA A 26 -21.17 -12.79 6.44
CA ALA A 26 -20.75 -12.86 5.04
C ALA A 26 -19.81 -14.04 4.74
N THR A 27 -19.14 -14.57 5.75
CA THR A 27 -18.24 -15.72 5.65
C THR A 27 -18.83 -17.04 6.13
N GLY A 28 -20.18 -17.13 6.26
CA GLY A 28 -20.90 -18.35 6.61
C GLY A 28 -20.76 -18.76 8.07
N ARG A 29 -20.60 -17.80 8.97
CA ARG A 29 -20.41 -17.99 10.41
C ARG A 29 -21.49 -17.27 11.22
N GLU A 30 -22.75 -17.37 10.77
CA GLU A 30 -23.89 -16.68 11.38
C GLU A 30 -24.07 -17.05 12.86
N GLU A 31 -23.98 -18.34 13.20
CA GLU A 31 -24.11 -18.79 14.60
C GLU A 31 -23.04 -18.16 15.52
N ILE A 32 -21.83 -17.96 15.00
CA ILE A 32 -20.76 -17.30 15.75
C ILE A 32 -21.05 -15.80 15.89
N ALA A 33 -21.60 -15.17 14.84
CA ALA A 33 -22.02 -13.77 14.90
C ALA A 33 -23.14 -13.56 15.93
N GLU A 34 -24.14 -14.45 15.98
CA GLU A 34 -25.23 -14.39 16.94
C GLU A 34 -24.70 -14.57 18.38
N LEU A 35 -23.82 -15.54 18.61
CA LEU A 35 -23.17 -15.73 19.90
C LEU A 35 -22.37 -14.49 20.33
N ALA A 36 -21.54 -13.93 19.44
CA ALA A 36 -20.76 -12.73 19.71
C ALA A 36 -21.65 -11.52 20.01
N ASN A 37 -22.71 -11.31 19.21
CA ASN A 37 -23.67 -10.24 19.45
C ASN A 37 -24.37 -10.36 20.82
N SER A 38 -24.67 -11.59 21.26
CA SER A 38 -25.26 -11.82 22.59
C SER A 38 -24.31 -11.58 23.76
N ARG A 39 -23.02 -11.38 23.48
CA ARG A 39 -21.95 -11.15 24.44
C ARG A 39 -21.09 -9.94 24.09
N MET A 40 -21.65 -8.99 23.40
CA MET A 40 -20.92 -7.82 22.90
C MET A 40 -20.27 -7.04 24.07
N ASP A 41 -20.93 -6.98 25.21
CA ASP A 41 -20.42 -6.38 26.45
C ASP A 41 -19.08 -6.98 26.95
N LEU A 42 -18.83 -8.26 26.63
CA LEU A 42 -17.58 -8.93 26.99
C LEU A 42 -16.49 -8.83 25.89
N LEU A 43 -16.87 -8.34 24.71
CA LEU A 43 -15.99 -8.30 23.53
C LEU A 43 -15.58 -6.87 23.15
N THR A 44 -16.00 -5.90 23.93
CA THR A 44 -15.59 -4.49 23.82
C THR A 44 -14.63 -4.12 24.94
N ALA A 45 -13.92 -3.02 24.79
CA ALA A 45 -13.05 -2.52 25.85
C ALA A 45 -13.90 -2.06 27.05
N ASP A 46 -13.38 -2.28 28.27
CA ASP A 46 -14.00 -1.80 29.48
C ASP A 46 -14.11 -0.26 29.47
N GLU A 47 -15.20 0.27 29.99
CA GLU A 47 -15.47 1.72 29.99
C GLU A 47 -14.37 2.52 30.68
N GLU A 48 -13.78 1.96 31.74
CA GLU A 48 -12.68 2.57 32.49
C GLU A 48 -11.42 2.68 31.63
N VAL A 49 -11.12 1.67 30.79
CA VAL A 49 -9.98 1.68 29.87
C VAL A 49 -10.16 2.73 28.78
N LEU A 50 -11.39 2.89 28.27
CA LEU A 50 -11.71 3.93 27.27
C LEU A 50 -11.58 5.35 27.84
N LYS A 51 -11.92 5.53 29.13
CA LYS A 51 -11.84 6.85 29.79
C LYS A 51 -10.42 7.25 30.18
N ASN A 52 -9.60 6.28 30.57
CA ASN A 52 -8.28 6.51 31.13
C ASN A 52 -7.25 5.52 30.54
N PRO A 53 -7.05 5.49 29.22
CA PRO A 53 -6.23 4.49 28.54
C PRO A 53 -4.77 4.51 29.02
N GLU A 54 -4.24 5.66 29.42
CA GLU A 54 -2.88 5.84 29.93
C GLU A 54 -2.62 5.09 31.25
N ASN A 55 -3.67 4.70 31.99
CA ASN A 55 -3.53 3.89 33.20
C ASN A 55 -3.34 2.41 32.91
N TYR A 56 -3.64 1.97 31.69
CA TYR A 56 -3.67 0.55 31.29
C TYR A 56 -2.64 0.21 30.21
N PHE A 57 -2.21 1.18 29.42
CA PHE A 57 -1.28 1.00 28.30
C PHE A 57 0.02 1.76 28.55
N ASN A 58 1.13 1.18 28.13
CA ASN A 58 2.44 1.83 28.20
C ASN A 58 2.57 3.03 27.28
N GLN A 59 1.80 3.03 26.19
CA GLN A 59 1.76 4.10 25.22
C GLN A 59 0.36 4.20 24.63
N VAL A 60 -0.15 5.41 24.50
CA VAL A 60 -1.38 5.72 23.76
C VAL A 60 -1.01 6.51 22.51
N ILE A 61 -1.50 6.10 21.37
CA ILE A 61 -1.28 6.78 20.09
C ILE A 61 -2.63 7.28 19.61
N GLU A 62 -2.72 8.60 19.45
CA GLU A 62 -3.91 9.26 18.92
C GLU A 62 -3.62 9.74 17.48
N ILE A 63 -4.50 9.41 16.55
CA ILE A 63 -4.38 9.82 15.14
C ILE A 63 -5.66 10.54 14.74
N ASN A 64 -5.52 11.83 14.39
CA ASN A 64 -6.61 12.60 13.82
C ASN A 64 -6.75 12.28 12.33
N LEU A 65 -7.83 11.56 11.96
CA LEU A 65 -8.06 11.14 10.57
C LEU A 65 -8.38 12.31 9.63
N ASP A 66 -8.86 13.46 10.15
CA ASP A 66 -9.16 14.64 9.35
C ASP A 66 -7.87 15.38 8.90
N GLU A 67 -6.76 15.11 9.57
CA GLU A 67 -5.45 15.70 9.27
C GLU A 67 -4.49 14.70 8.61
N LEU A 68 -4.92 13.44 8.49
CA LEU A 68 -4.09 12.38 7.96
C LEU A 68 -4.06 12.43 6.44
N GLU A 69 -2.89 12.66 5.88
CA GLU A 69 -2.61 12.49 4.45
C GLU A 69 -1.89 11.15 4.18
N PRO A 70 -1.80 10.69 2.91
CA PRO A 70 -1.04 9.49 2.57
C PRO A 70 0.42 9.61 3.02
N HIS A 71 0.95 8.54 3.63
CA HIS A 71 2.34 8.45 4.08
C HIS A 71 3.12 7.50 3.21
N ILE A 72 4.42 7.75 3.13
CA ILE A 72 5.40 6.88 2.48
C ILE A 72 6.56 6.60 3.43
N VAL A 73 7.04 5.37 3.44
CA VAL A 73 8.05 4.86 4.38
C VAL A 73 9.30 4.46 3.63
N GLY A 74 10.46 4.74 4.20
CA GLY A 74 11.77 4.36 3.65
C GLY A 74 12.61 5.55 3.23
N PRO A 75 13.79 5.32 2.62
CA PRO A 75 14.30 4.00 2.24
C PRO A 75 14.93 3.22 3.40
N HIS A 76 15.19 1.94 3.20
CA HIS A 76 15.98 1.04 4.04
C HIS A 76 15.43 0.72 5.44
N THR A 77 14.44 1.44 5.95
CA THR A 77 13.88 1.22 7.28
C THR A 77 12.38 1.50 7.30
N PRO A 78 11.59 0.76 8.09
CA PRO A 78 10.18 1.04 8.31
C PRO A 78 9.93 2.27 9.21
N ASP A 79 10.96 2.74 9.93
CA ASP A 79 10.83 3.83 10.90
C ASP A 79 10.86 5.23 10.25
N LEU A 80 11.30 5.32 9.00
CA LEU A 80 11.41 6.58 8.28
C LEU A 80 10.11 6.86 7.49
N ALA A 81 9.07 7.22 8.23
CA ALA A 81 7.78 7.60 7.66
C ALA A 81 7.68 9.12 7.48
N ARG A 82 7.07 9.55 6.39
CA ARG A 82 6.74 10.95 6.13
C ARG A 82 5.45 11.09 5.35
N PRO A 83 4.74 12.21 5.47
CA PRO A 83 3.62 12.53 4.61
C PRO A 83 4.09 12.68 3.15
N ILE A 84 3.22 12.37 2.20
CA ILE A 84 3.55 12.45 0.78
C ILE A 84 3.92 13.88 0.35
N SER A 85 3.32 14.88 0.98
CA SER A 85 3.63 16.30 0.77
C SER A 85 5.09 16.65 1.12
N GLY A 86 5.71 15.92 2.05
CA GLY A 86 7.11 16.10 2.46
C GLY A 86 8.12 15.28 1.64
N LEU A 87 7.68 14.37 0.77
CA LEU A 87 8.58 13.46 0.05
C LEU A 87 9.57 14.18 -0.86
N LYS A 88 9.12 15.19 -1.59
CA LYS A 88 9.93 15.99 -2.51
C LYS A 88 11.10 16.68 -1.79
N GLU A 89 10.81 17.33 -0.67
CA GLU A 89 11.83 18.02 0.12
C GLU A 89 12.84 17.04 0.71
N ASP A 90 12.36 15.93 1.28
CA ASP A 90 13.20 14.89 1.85
C ASP A 90 14.08 14.21 0.79
N ALA A 91 13.54 13.90 -0.37
CA ALA A 91 14.28 13.28 -1.46
C ALA A 91 15.41 14.17 -1.97
N ASN A 92 15.17 15.48 -2.09
CA ASN A 92 16.20 16.45 -2.49
C ASN A 92 17.24 16.66 -1.39
N ALA A 93 16.84 16.72 -0.12
CA ALA A 93 17.74 16.92 1.01
C ALA A 93 18.71 15.75 1.23
N ASN A 94 18.32 14.55 0.83
CA ASN A 94 19.12 13.33 0.95
C ASN A 94 19.72 12.83 -0.37
N ASP A 95 19.64 13.62 -1.44
CA ASP A 95 20.15 13.28 -2.77
C ASP A 95 19.62 11.92 -3.30
N TYR A 96 18.36 11.56 -2.99
CA TYR A 96 17.76 10.33 -3.51
C TYR A 96 17.56 10.44 -5.03
N PRO A 97 17.79 9.36 -5.81
CA PRO A 97 17.43 9.35 -7.22
C PRO A 97 15.94 9.64 -7.40
N LEU A 98 15.61 10.82 -7.92
CA LEU A 98 14.21 11.26 -8.05
C LEU A 98 13.43 10.40 -9.01
N LYS A 99 14.06 9.98 -10.12
CA LYS A 99 13.42 9.10 -11.10
C LYS A 99 13.10 7.74 -10.47
N ILE A 100 11.84 7.36 -10.49
CA ILE A 100 11.39 6.01 -10.09
C ILE A 100 11.76 5.03 -11.21
N SER A 101 12.47 3.97 -10.86
CA SER A 101 12.88 2.92 -11.80
C SER A 101 11.81 1.83 -11.98
N SER A 102 11.02 1.58 -10.93
CA SER A 102 9.90 0.62 -10.95
C SER A 102 8.89 0.92 -9.85
N ALA A 103 7.64 0.61 -10.12
CA ALA A 103 6.53 0.66 -9.18
C ALA A 103 5.90 -0.74 -9.04
N LEU A 104 5.63 -1.19 -7.81
CA LEU A 104 5.20 -2.54 -7.52
C LEU A 104 4.01 -2.55 -6.55
N ILE A 105 2.91 -3.18 -6.93
CA ILE A 105 1.78 -3.46 -6.06
C ILE A 105 1.76 -4.94 -5.75
N GLY A 106 1.65 -5.31 -4.49
CA GLY A 106 1.63 -6.68 -4.01
C GLY A 106 2.13 -6.76 -2.57
N SER A 107 2.44 -7.87 -2.04
CA SER A 107 2.25 -9.24 -2.50
C SER A 107 1.03 -9.85 -1.77
N CYS A 108 1.23 -10.55 -0.62
CA CYS A 108 0.12 -11.09 0.18
C CYS A 108 -0.50 -10.05 1.14
N THR A 109 0.20 -8.95 1.43
CA THR A 109 -0.19 -8.00 2.48
C THR A 109 -1.06 -6.86 1.93
N ASN A 110 -0.63 -6.15 0.90
CA ASN A 110 -1.33 -4.98 0.36
C ASN A 110 -1.71 -5.18 -1.12
N SER A 111 -2.41 -6.26 -1.40
CA SER A 111 -3.01 -6.59 -2.69
C SER A 111 -4.26 -7.44 -2.53
N SER A 112 -5.05 -7.13 -1.50
CA SER A 112 -6.39 -7.69 -1.31
C SER A 112 -7.33 -7.24 -2.43
N TYR A 113 -8.51 -7.80 -2.47
CA TYR A 113 -9.56 -7.36 -3.41
C TYR A 113 -9.83 -5.86 -3.30
N GLU A 114 -9.91 -5.33 -2.07
CA GLU A 114 -10.16 -3.91 -1.82
C GLU A 114 -8.98 -3.03 -2.24
N ASP A 115 -7.75 -3.42 -1.89
CA ASP A 115 -6.53 -2.71 -2.26
C ASP A 115 -6.38 -2.57 -3.79
N ILE A 116 -6.56 -3.69 -4.49
CA ILE A 116 -6.51 -3.70 -5.97
C ILE A 116 -7.69 -2.92 -6.55
N GLY A 117 -8.86 -2.99 -5.94
CA GLY A 117 -10.05 -2.24 -6.39
C GLY A 117 -9.84 -0.73 -6.34
N ARG A 118 -9.22 -0.21 -5.27
CA ARG A 118 -8.88 1.21 -5.14
C ARG A 118 -7.82 1.62 -6.15
N ALA A 119 -6.75 0.85 -6.31
CA ALA A 119 -5.73 1.07 -7.33
C ALA A 119 -6.32 1.06 -8.74
N ALA A 120 -7.19 0.09 -9.05
CA ALA A 120 -7.87 -0.03 -10.34
C ALA A 120 -8.81 1.15 -10.62
N PHE A 121 -9.46 1.70 -9.59
CA PHE A 121 -10.29 2.90 -9.74
C PHE A 121 -9.45 4.09 -10.25
N ILE A 122 -8.30 4.35 -9.62
CA ILE A 122 -7.39 5.42 -10.06
C ILE A 122 -6.87 5.14 -11.47
N ALA A 123 -6.48 3.90 -11.76
CA ALA A 123 -5.99 3.49 -13.07
C ALA A 123 -7.05 3.73 -14.16
N ARG A 124 -8.33 3.40 -13.88
CA ARG A 124 -9.44 3.62 -14.79
C ARG A 124 -9.66 5.10 -15.08
N GLU A 125 -9.64 5.95 -14.03
CA GLU A 125 -9.78 7.39 -14.21
C GLU A 125 -8.60 7.95 -15.02
N ALA A 126 -7.37 7.59 -14.71
CA ALA A 126 -6.18 7.98 -15.47
C ALA A 126 -6.28 7.55 -16.96
N ALA A 127 -6.73 6.33 -17.23
CA ALA A 127 -6.88 5.81 -18.58
C ALA A 127 -7.92 6.59 -19.41
N LYS A 128 -8.99 7.12 -18.80
CA LYS A 128 -9.98 7.98 -19.50
C LYS A 128 -9.34 9.24 -20.08
N HIS A 129 -8.31 9.75 -19.43
CA HIS A 129 -7.54 10.92 -19.85
C HIS A 129 -6.31 10.54 -20.72
N GLY A 130 -6.19 9.28 -21.09
CA GLY A 130 -5.08 8.78 -21.90
C GLY A 130 -3.74 8.72 -21.15
N LEU A 131 -3.78 8.84 -19.81
CA LEU A 131 -2.60 8.73 -18.95
C LEU A 131 -2.14 7.27 -18.86
N LYS A 132 -0.84 7.09 -18.70
CA LYS A 132 -0.19 5.80 -18.47
C LYS A 132 0.88 5.95 -17.39
N ALA A 133 1.20 4.85 -16.73
CA ALA A 133 2.36 4.81 -15.85
C ALA A 133 3.62 5.20 -16.64
N LYS A 134 4.40 6.14 -16.09
CA LYS A 134 5.66 6.60 -16.69
C LYS A 134 6.84 5.67 -16.40
N VAL A 135 6.59 4.68 -15.54
CA VAL A 135 7.58 3.69 -15.09
C VAL A 135 6.99 2.27 -15.22
N PRO A 136 7.81 1.23 -15.30
CA PRO A 136 7.32 -0.15 -15.21
C PRO A 136 6.48 -0.32 -13.94
N LEU A 137 5.21 -0.72 -14.12
CA LEU A 137 4.28 -0.98 -13.03
C LEU A 137 3.97 -2.47 -13.00
N MET A 138 4.30 -3.13 -11.91
CA MET A 138 4.08 -4.56 -11.70
C MET A 138 3.04 -4.78 -10.60
N VAL A 139 2.13 -5.72 -10.83
CA VAL A 139 1.05 -6.04 -9.89
C VAL A 139 1.07 -7.53 -9.59
N THR A 140 1.22 -7.88 -8.30
CA THR A 140 1.14 -9.25 -7.82
C THR A 140 -0.11 -9.40 -6.94
N PRO A 141 -1.19 -10.05 -7.40
CA PRO A 141 -2.38 -10.29 -6.57
C PRO A 141 -2.05 -11.12 -5.32
N GLY A 142 -2.78 -10.90 -4.24
CA GLY A 142 -2.51 -11.52 -2.93
C GLY A 142 -2.69 -13.04 -2.90
N SER A 143 -3.50 -13.59 -3.79
CA SER A 143 -3.74 -15.02 -3.95
C SER A 143 -4.36 -15.31 -5.30
N GLU A 144 -4.39 -16.59 -5.69
CA GLU A 144 -5.09 -16.98 -6.93
C GLU A 144 -6.59 -16.72 -6.86
N GLN A 145 -7.19 -16.86 -5.68
CA GLN A 145 -8.60 -16.51 -5.48
C GLN A 145 -8.83 -15.00 -5.68
N THR A 146 -7.96 -14.16 -5.12
CA THR A 146 -7.99 -12.72 -5.35
C THR A 146 -7.81 -12.41 -6.82
N ARG A 147 -6.80 -13.01 -7.50
CA ARG A 147 -6.55 -12.82 -8.93
C ARG A 147 -7.79 -13.12 -9.77
N ALA A 148 -8.40 -14.29 -9.56
CA ALA A 148 -9.59 -14.69 -10.31
C ALA A 148 -10.78 -13.74 -10.07
N THR A 149 -10.93 -13.22 -8.84
CA THR A 149 -12.01 -12.31 -8.47
C THR A 149 -11.82 -10.94 -9.12
N ILE A 150 -10.63 -10.36 -9.04
CA ILE A 150 -10.33 -9.03 -9.62
C ILE A 150 -10.29 -9.08 -11.15
N GLU A 151 -9.96 -10.23 -11.75
CA GLU A 151 -10.06 -10.45 -13.19
C GLU A 151 -11.53 -10.47 -13.63
N ARG A 152 -12.38 -11.25 -12.95
CA ARG A 152 -13.82 -11.32 -13.18
C ARG A 152 -14.48 -9.93 -13.12
N ASP A 153 -14.06 -9.11 -12.15
CA ASP A 153 -14.65 -7.79 -11.88
C ASP A 153 -13.99 -6.67 -12.71
N GLY A 154 -13.02 -7.02 -13.57
CA GLY A 154 -12.41 -6.12 -14.55
C GLY A 154 -11.27 -5.25 -14.03
N TYR A 155 -10.86 -5.38 -12.76
CA TYR A 155 -9.81 -4.55 -12.15
C TYR A 155 -8.44 -4.75 -12.79
N LEU A 156 -8.10 -5.98 -13.21
CA LEU A 156 -6.84 -6.24 -13.93
C LEU A 156 -6.81 -5.48 -15.25
N LYS A 157 -7.92 -5.44 -15.97
CA LYS A 157 -8.04 -4.70 -17.23
C LYS A 157 -7.83 -3.20 -17.06
N ASP A 158 -8.33 -2.64 -15.95
CA ASP A 158 -8.13 -1.22 -15.64
C ASP A 158 -6.66 -0.91 -15.38
N LEU A 159 -5.97 -1.76 -14.62
CA LEU A 159 -4.53 -1.63 -14.36
C LEU A 159 -3.68 -1.82 -15.62
N GLU A 160 -4.00 -2.81 -16.44
CA GLU A 160 -3.34 -3.04 -17.73
C GLU A 160 -3.54 -1.86 -18.70
N ALA A 161 -4.68 -1.16 -18.62
CA ALA A 161 -4.96 0.00 -19.47
C ALA A 161 -3.95 1.15 -19.25
N ILE A 162 -3.39 1.30 -18.05
CA ILE A 162 -2.32 2.27 -17.76
C ILE A 162 -0.91 1.69 -17.94
N GLY A 163 -0.79 0.43 -18.39
CA GLY A 163 0.48 -0.22 -18.69
C GLY A 163 1.02 -1.14 -17.58
N ALA A 164 0.19 -1.54 -16.60
CA ALA A 164 0.62 -2.50 -15.60
C ALA A 164 0.85 -3.90 -16.18
N THR A 165 1.83 -4.60 -15.64
CA THR A 165 2.09 -6.02 -15.89
C THR A 165 1.66 -6.84 -14.68
N VAL A 166 0.74 -7.76 -14.88
CA VAL A 166 0.28 -8.67 -13.82
C VAL A 166 1.24 -9.84 -13.71
N LEU A 167 1.81 -10.03 -12.52
CA LEU A 167 2.73 -11.13 -12.22
C LEU A 167 2.00 -12.34 -11.64
N ALA A 168 2.68 -13.49 -11.66
CA ALA A 168 2.22 -14.66 -10.92
C ALA A 168 2.13 -14.39 -9.42
N ASN A 169 1.22 -15.10 -8.73
CA ASN A 169 1.01 -14.99 -7.28
C ASN A 169 2.17 -15.59 -6.51
N ALA A 170 3.28 -14.86 -6.44
CA ALA A 170 4.49 -15.25 -5.75
C ALA A 170 5.10 -14.06 -5.01
N CYS A 171 5.91 -14.32 -4.01
CA CYS A 171 6.58 -13.25 -3.26
C CYS A 171 7.59 -12.47 -4.10
N GLY A 172 8.30 -13.12 -5.05
CA GLY A 172 9.17 -12.48 -6.04
C GLY A 172 9.97 -11.28 -5.52
N PRO A 173 9.71 -10.08 -6.04
CA PRO A 173 10.38 -8.86 -5.62
C PRO A 173 10.25 -8.54 -4.11
N CYS A 174 9.17 -8.98 -3.47
CA CYS A 174 8.96 -8.72 -2.04
C CYS A 174 9.98 -9.44 -1.14
N ILE A 175 10.60 -10.54 -1.59
CA ILE A 175 11.57 -11.33 -0.81
C ILE A 175 12.96 -11.44 -1.44
N GLY A 176 13.28 -10.55 -2.38
CA GLY A 176 14.60 -10.55 -3.01
C GLY A 176 14.76 -11.56 -4.16
N GLN A 177 13.68 -12.13 -4.66
CA GLN A 177 13.66 -13.00 -5.83
C GLN A 177 13.30 -12.20 -7.10
N TRP A 178 14.01 -11.11 -7.31
CA TRP A 178 13.79 -10.24 -8.46
C TRP A 178 15.11 -9.94 -9.15
N LYS A 179 15.31 -10.58 -10.29
CA LYS A 179 16.43 -10.27 -11.16
C LYS A 179 16.07 -9.08 -12.03
N ARG A 180 16.88 -8.04 -11.96
CA ARG A 180 16.76 -6.84 -12.79
C ARG A 180 17.86 -6.81 -13.85
N ASP A 181 17.45 -6.56 -15.08
CA ASP A 181 18.35 -6.40 -16.22
C ASP A 181 18.47 -4.91 -16.62
N ASP A 182 17.68 -4.02 -15.99
CA ASP A 182 17.60 -2.58 -16.24
C ASP A 182 18.53 -1.76 -15.34
N ILE A 183 19.05 -2.34 -14.25
CA ILE A 183 19.93 -1.71 -13.27
C ILE A 183 21.21 -2.55 -13.13
N LYS A 184 22.36 -1.88 -13.03
CA LYS A 184 23.63 -2.53 -12.75
C LYS A 184 23.82 -2.75 -11.25
N GLU A 185 24.60 -3.74 -10.89
CA GLU A 185 24.98 -3.97 -9.49
C GLU A 185 25.70 -2.74 -8.92
N GLY A 186 25.25 -2.26 -7.75
CA GLY A 186 25.76 -1.05 -7.10
C GLY A 186 25.26 0.27 -7.71
N GLU A 187 24.37 0.24 -8.69
CA GLU A 187 23.74 1.44 -9.23
C GLU A 187 22.61 1.92 -8.32
N SER A 188 22.68 3.20 -7.89
CA SER A 188 21.66 3.81 -7.06
C SER A 188 20.41 4.09 -7.88
N ASN A 189 19.27 3.66 -7.36
CA ASN A 189 17.95 3.85 -7.98
C ASN A 189 16.83 3.83 -6.95
N SER A 190 15.69 4.42 -7.28
CA SER A 190 14.50 4.44 -6.43
C SER A 190 13.39 3.55 -6.97
N ILE A 191 12.76 2.78 -6.10
CA ILE A 191 11.53 2.02 -6.40
C ILE A 191 10.44 2.40 -5.40
N VAL A 192 9.20 2.29 -5.81
CA VAL A 192 8.03 2.45 -4.92
C VAL A 192 7.22 1.16 -4.90
N SER A 193 6.75 0.76 -3.73
CA SER A 193 6.00 -0.49 -3.59
C SER A 193 4.94 -0.41 -2.50
N SER A 194 3.97 -1.33 -2.56
CA SER A 194 3.04 -1.56 -1.46
C SER A 194 3.43 -2.77 -0.61
N PHE A 195 4.72 -3.11 -0.56
CA PHE A 195 5.21 -4.25 0.20
C PHE A 195 5.18 -3.97 1.71
N ASN A 196 5.57 -4.95 2.50
CA ASN A 196 5.45 -4.94 3.95
C ASN A 196 6.78 -4.88 4.69
N ARG A 197 7.92 -4.92 4.00
CA ARG A 197 9.26 -4.89 4.61
C ARG A 197 10.21 -4.02 3.84
N ASN A 198 11.04 -3.29 4.56
CA ASN A 198 12.02 -2.40 4.00
C ASN A 198 13.36 -2.51 4.74
N PHE A 199 14.39 -2.95 4.03
CA PHE A 199 15.79 -2.93 4.47
C PHE A 199 16.71 -3.06 3.24
N PRO A 200 18.01 -2.71 3.33
CA PRO A 200 18.93 -2.76 2.19
C PRO A 200 18.93 -4.11 1.47
N ALA A 201 19.00 -4.10 0.16
CA ALA A 201 19.01 -5.28 -0.72
C ALA A 201 17.75 -6.18 -0.66
N ARG A 202 16.66 -5.72 -0.03
CA ARG A 202 15.47 -6.54 0.21
C ARG A 202 14.79 -7.03 -1.08
N ASN A 203 14.77 -6.22 -2.13
CA ASN A 203 13.92 -6.47 -3.30
C ASN A 203 14.65 -7.19 -4.43
N ASP A 204 15.80 -6.69 -4.84
CA ASP A 204 16.57 -7.14 -6.00
C ASP A 204 18.01 -7.57 -5.68
N GLY A 205 18.38 -7.57 -4.40
CA GLY A 205 19.73 -7.89 -3.95
C GLY A 205 20.72 -6.71 -4.03
N ASN A 206 20.35 -5.58 -4.64
CA ASN A 206 21.18 -4.38 -4.71
C ASN A 206 20.92 -3.48 -3.49
N ALA A 207 21.95 -3.25 -2.68
CA ALA A 207 21.87 -2.38 -1.50
C ALA A 207 21.62 -0.91 -1.85
N GLU A 208 21.94 -0.50 -3.07
CA GLU A 208 21.72 0.87 -3.58
C GLU A 208 20.32 1.07 -4.18
N THR A 209 19.46 0.04 -4.14
CA THR A 209 18.04 0.19 -4.49
C THR A 209 17.29 0.76 -3.29
N LEU A 210 16.91 2.04 -3.41
CA LEU A 210 16.13 2.76 -2.40
C LEU A 210 14.66 2.40 -2.55
N SER A 211 14.16 1.57 -1.64
CA SER A 211 12.75 1.14 -1.65
C SER A 211 11.90 2.04 -0.76
N PHE A 212 10.85 2.59 -1.33
CA PHE A 212 9.84 3.38 -0.64
C PHE A 212 8.53 2.59 -0.61
N ILE A 213 7.88 2.55 0.56
CA ILE A 213 6.65 1.79 0.77
C ILE A 213 5.49 2.75 1.05
N GLY A 214 4.42 2.62 0.27
CA GLY A 214 3.16 3.33 0.45
C GLY A 214 1.96 2.42 0.19
N SER A 215 0.76 2.98 0.27
CA SER A 215 -0.45 2.24 -0.12
C SER A 215 -0.46 1.95 -1.63
N PRO A 216 -1.24 0.98 -2.11
CA PRO A 216 -1.41 0.74 -3.55
C PRO A 216 -1.82 2.01 -4.32
N GLU A 217 -2.65 2.86 -3.75
CA GLU A 217 -3.06 4.14 -4.34
C GLU A 217 -1.87 5.10 -4.47
N THR A 218 -1.05 5.21 -3.42
CA THR A 218 0.18 6.02 -3.44
C THR A 218 1.15 5.52 -4.52
N VAL A 219 1.29 4.21 -4.66
CA VAL A 219 2.14 3.59 -5.68
C VAL A 219 1.64 3.93 -7.09
N ILE A 220 0.32 3.87 -7.34
CA ILE A 220 -0.25 4.28 -8.65
C ILE A 220 0.00 5.77 -8.91
N GLY A 221 -0.26 6.65 -7.94
CA GLY A 221 -0.02 8.09 -8.08
C GLY A 221 1.42 8.40 -8.48
N LEU A 222 2.37 7.82 -7.75
CA LEU A 222 3.81 7.98 -8.05
C LEU A 222 4.22 7.32 -9.37
N ALA A 223 3.61 6.19 -9.76
CA ALA A 223 3.87 5.57 -11.06
C ALA A 223 3.40 6.42 -12.23
N LEU A 224 2.27 7.12 -12.10
CA LEU A 224 1.76 8.08 -13.08
C LEU A 224 2.66 9.34 -13.15
N GLY A 225 3.16 9.83 -12.00
CA GLY A 225 4.12 10.92 -11.93
C GLY A 225 5.51 10.54 -12.48
N GLY A 226 5.99 9.35 -12.15
CA GLY A 226 7.28 8.79 -12.58
C GLY A 226 8.48 9.24 -11.77
N THR A 227 8.27 10.02 -10.71
CA THR A 227 9.34 10.66 -9.94
C THR A 227 8.92 10.86 -8.47
N LEU A 228 9.89 10.84 -7.53
CA LEU A 228 9.65 11.08 -6.10
C LEU A 228 9.27 12.52 -5.76
N ASP A 229 9.55 13.47 -6.65
CA ASP A 229 9.20 14.88 -6.43
C ASP A 229 7.80 15.25 -6.93
N PHE A 230 7.01 14.26 -7.39
CA PHE A 230 5.62 14.41 -7.76
C PHE A 230 4.70 14.23 -6.53
N ASN A 231 3.96 15.28 -6.18
CA ASN A 231 2.94 15.23 -5.13
C ASN A 231 1.55 15.11 -5.77
N PHE A 232 1.00 13.93 -5.83
CA PHE A 232 -0.31 13.68 -6.45
C PHE A 232 -1.51 14.30 -5.70
N LEU A 233 -1.29 14.98 -4.58
CA LEU A 233 -2.33 15.76 -3.89
C LEU A 233 -2.47 17.16 -4.46
N ASP A 234 -1.39 17.72 -5.00
CA ASP A 234 -1.31 19.13 -5.43
C ASP A 234 -0.85 19.30 -6.88
N ASP A 235 0.02 18.38 -7.37
CA ASP A 235 0.56 18.46 -8.72
C ASP A 235 -0.45 17.91 -9.75
N THR A 236 -0.34 18.40 -10.98
CA THR A 236 -1.16 17.96 -12.09
C THR A 236 -0.41 17.06 -13.06
N LEU A 237 -1.14 16.24 -13.78
CA LEU A 237 -0.65 15.44 -14.90
C LEU A 237 -1.22 15.98 -16.20
N THR A 238 -0.41 16.05 -17.23
CA THR A 238 -0.88 16.47 -18.55
C THR A 238 -1.45 15.27 -19.30
N SER A 239 -2.73 15.37 -19.69
CA SER A 239 -3.43 14.37 -20.49
C SER A 239 -2.84 14.25 -21.90
N LYS A 240 -3.24 13.23 -22.64
CA LYS A 240 -2.85 13.05 -24.04
C LYS A 240 -3.26 14.24 -24.93
N ASP A 241 -4.36 14.91 -24.57
CA ASP A 241 -4.93 16.04 -25.31
C ASP A 241 -4.42 17.40 -24.80
N GLY A 242 -3.48 17.40 -23.86
CA GLY A 242 -2.84 18.60 -23.30
C GLY A 242 -3.62 19.26 -22.16
N GLU A 243 -4.61 18.59 -21.59
CA GLU A 243 -5.36 19.07 -20.42
C GLU A 243 -4.61 18.74 -19.12
N GLU A 244 -4.63 19.66 -18.17
CA GLU A 244 -4.12 19.43 -16.83
C GLU A 244 -5.16 18.64 -16.01
N ILE A 245 -4.73 17.50 -15.46
CA ILE A 245 -5.55 16.59 -14.66
C ILE A 245 -5.01 16.59 -13.23
N THR A 246 -5.87 16.85 -12.27
CA THR A 246 -5.63 16.77 -10.82
C THR A 246 -6.08 15.45 -10.25
#